data_e327cc664da934990229f01b2caf5dc7
#
_entry.id   e327cc664da934990229f01b2caf5dc7
#
_cell.length_a   1.000
_cell.length_b   1.000
_cell.length_c   1.000
_cell.angle_alpha   90.00
_cell.angle_beta   90.00
_cell.angle_gamma   90.00
#
_symmetry.space_group_name_H-M   'P 1'
#
loop_
_entity.id
_entity.type
_entity.pdbx_description
1 polymer ?
#
loop_
_entity_poly.entity_id
_entity_poly.type
_entity_poly.pdbx_seq_one_letter_code
_entity_poly.pdbx_strand_id
1 'polypeptide(L)'
;MAILRRTRSRTYLVTAVLLTTPLVTTGNASAGEAGCTSSVPYVSGEGGYDTYRIPATVTTPHGTVLAFAEGRHDGAGDTGDIDVVLRRSLDGGCTWGPQTVVASGDGDTRGNPAPVVDPRTGAVVLVTSYNSGDVTEAQIMRGEATPEQSRRVFVQRSADDGRHFSSPRDITGQVKPSDWRWYATGPGHAIALRHGSHAGRLVVPSNHSAAPAPGSGDTGQEPKYYGAHAIYSDDGGRSWRMGFVDDSYDGFSNANESTAAELPDGRLYFNARDQHGTSAGNRLDSHSSDGGETLDRPYTVQPTLNEVPVVEGSVLQLPGSRGALLFSGPSVPTVRQSMAVWRSADGGATFTKALTLSQQRAGYSDLVPLGRRVVGILYETGVEGTYETVEFRRLPTAELE
;
A
#
# COMPACT_ATOMS: atom_id res chain seq x y z
N MET A 1 -32.04 -54.89 -92.78
CA MET A 1 -31.20 -53.77 -93.17
C MET A 1 -30.96 -52.96 -91.83
N ALA A 2 -29.89 -53.25 -91.10
CA ALA A 2 -29.65 -52.70 -89.79
C ALA A 2 -28.27 -51.99 -89.85
N ILE A 3 -28.26 -50.71 -89.55
CA ILE A 3 -27.09 -49.83 -89.52
C ILE A 3 -26.54 -49.80 -88.10
N LEU A 4 -25.33 -50.39 -87.91
CA LEU A 4 -24.59 -50.27 -86.66
C LEU A 4 -23.97 -48.87 -86.58
N ARG A 5 -24.29 -48.15 -85.52
CA ARG A 5 -23.55 -46.96 -85.11
C ARG A 5 -22.53 -47.35 -84.07
N ARG A 6 -21.26 -47.14 -84.31
CA ARG A 6 -20.12 -47.26 -83.37
C ARG A 6 -20.07 -45.97 -82.51
N THR A 7 -20.22 -46.09 -81.25
CA THR A 7 -19.89 -45.07 -80.30
C THR A 7 -18.44 -45.16 -79.81
N ARG A 8 -17.65 -44.15 -80.04
CA ARG A 8 -16.27 -44.01 -79.49
C ARG A 8 -16.34 -43.50 -78.06
N SER A 9 -15.91 -44.32 -77.12
CA SER A 9 -15.65 -43.89 -75.73
C SER A 9 -14.38 -43.05 -75.66
N ARG A 10 -14.45 -41.84 -75.17
CA ARG A 10 -13.30 -41.01 -74.79
C ARG A 10 -13.07 -41.22 -73.32
N THR A 11 -11.94 -41.82 -72.96
CA THR A 11 -11.44 -41.94 -71.59
C THR A 11 -10.79 -40.61 -71.21
N TYR A 12 -11.35 -39.89 -70.20
CA TYR A 12 -10.69 -38.74 -69.60
C TYR A 12 -9.86 -39.22 -68.44
N LEU A 13 -8.54 -39.01 -68.52
CA LEU A 13 -7.62 -39.15 -67.37
C LEU A 13 -7.82 -37.98 -66.46
N VAL A 14 -8.37 -38.18 -65.23
CA VAL A 14 -8.44 -37.17 -64.19
C VAL A 14 -7.16 -37.28 -63.39
N THR A 15 -6.26 -36.33 -63.54
CA THR A 15 -5.06 -36.18 -62.72
C THR A 15 -5.47 -35.49 -61.41
N ALA A 16 -5.54 -36.23 -60.30
CA ALA A 16 -5.74 -35.69 -59.01
C ALA A 16 -4.45 -35.04 -58.55
N VAL A 17 -4.44 -33.69 -58.47
CA VAL A 17 -3.37 -32.93 -57.82
C VAL A 17 -3.67 -32.93 -56.32
N LEU A 18 -2.87 -33.69 -55.56
CA LEU A 18 -2.87 -33.61 -54.10
C LEU A 18 -2.20 -32.30 -53.67
N LEU A 19 -3.02 -31.33 -53.29
CA LEU A 19 -2.57 -30.11 -52.55
C LEU A 19 -2.26 -30.51 -51.12
N THR A 20 -0.99 -30.72 -50.80
CA THR A 20 -0.52 -30.80 -49.41
C THR A 20 -0.48 -29.38 -48.83
N THR A 21 -1.48 -29.01 -48.06
CA THR A 21 -1.43 -27.81 -47.18
C THR A 21 -0.46 -28.10 -46.06
N PRO A 22 0.57 -27.26 -45.83
CA PRO A 22 1.39 -27.38 -44.64
C PRO A 22 0.52 -27.05 -43.42
N LEU A 23 0.41 -27.98 -42.49
CA LEU A 23 -0.15 -27.73 -41.16
C LEU A 23 0.81 -26.77 -40.44
N VAL A 24 0.48 -25.47 -40.47
CA VAL A 24 1.15 -24.51 -39.60
C VAL A 24 0.65 -24.81 -38.19
N THR A 25 1.40 -25.59 -37.45
CA THR A 25 1.26 -25.66 -35.99
C THR A 25 1.65 -24.28 -35.47
N THR A 26 0.66 -23.44 -35.18
CA THR A 26 0.84 -22.30 -34.27
C THR A 26 1.18 -22.90 -32.91
N GLY A 27 2.46 -23.10 -32.67
CA GLY A 27 2.96 -23.28 -31.33
C GLY A 27 2.47 -22.04 -30.54
N ASN A 28 1.58 -22.22 -29.58
CA ASN A 28 1.44 -21.28 -28.49
C ASN A 28 2.84 -21.20 -27.86
N ALA A 29 3.65 -20.27 -28.34
CA ALA A 29 4.72 -19.76 -27.55
C ALA A 29 3.99 -19.16 -26.34
N SER A 30 3.99 -19.90 -25.22
CA SER A 30 3.88 -19.30 -23.91
C SER A 30 4.88 -18.15 -23.95
N ALA A 31 4.37 -16.93 -24.09
CA ALA A 31 5.18 -15.75 -23.85
C ALA A 31 5.67 -15.93 -22.42
N GLY A 32 6.89 -16.44 -22.30
CA GLY A 32 7.61 -16.42 -21.02
C GLY A 32 7.54 -14.98 -20.59
N GLU A 33 7.14 -14.77 -19.36
CA GLU A 33 7.12 -13.46 -18.71
C GLU A 33 8.51 -12.82 -18.84
N ALA A 34 8.78 -12.15 -19.96
CA ALA A 34 9.80 -11.13 -20.06
C ALA A 34 9.24 -9.91 -19.32
N GLY A 35 8.96 -10.12 -18.02
CA GLY A 35 8.50 -9.07 -17.17
C GLY A 35 9.65 -8.10 -16.92
N CYS A 36 9.36 -6.82 -16.93
CA CYS A 36 10.26 -5.81 -16.45
C CYS A 36 10.66 -6.13 -14.99
N THR A 37 11.82 -5.64 -14.58
CA THR A 37 12.26 -5.69 -13.18
C THR A 37 11.85 -4.44 -12.40
N SER A 38 11.72 -3.31 -13.10
CA SER A 38 11.32 -2.02 -12.52
C SER A 38 10.59 -1.14 -13.52
N SER A 39 9.86 -0.16 -12.99
CA SER A 39 9.18 0.92 -13.72
C SER A 39 8.98 2.12 -12.81
N VAL A 40 8.67 3.28 -13.40
CA VAL A 40 8.49 4.52 -12.64
C VAL A 40 7.08 5.07 -12.90
N PRO A 41 6.11 4.85 -11.99
CA PRO A 41 4.78 5.41 -12.14
C PRO A 41 4.73 6.93 -11.94
N TYR A 42 5.59 7.51 -11.10
CA TYR A 42 5.55 8.94 -10.81
C TYR A 42 6.95 9.56 -10.85
N VAL A 43 7.04 10.72 -11.51
CA VAL A 43 8.24 11.54 -11.58
C VAL A 43 7.89 12.94 -11.07
N SER A 44 8.58 13.44 -10.05
CA SER A 44 8.37 14.78 -9.50
C SER A 44 8.64 15.85 -10.56
N GLY A 45 7.82 16.90 -10.59
CA GLY A 45 7.81 17.91 -11.64
C GLY A 45 7.00 17.53 -12.89
N GLU A 46 6.44 16.32 -12.96
CA GLU A 46 5.58 15.88 -14.07
C GLU A 46 4.13 15.69 -13.64
N GLY A 47 3.23 15.54 -14.61
CA GLY A 47 1.82 15.21 -14.36
C GLY A 47 1.02 16.26 -13.61
N GLY A 48 1.52 17.48 -13.47
CA GLY A 48 0.85 18.61 -12.84
C GLY A 48 1.21 18.81 -11.35
N TYR A 49 2.16 18.06 -10.81
CA TYR A 49 2.58 18.15 -9.41
C TYR A 49 4.07 18.40 -9.29
N ASP A 50 4.45 19.21 -8.31
CA ASP A 50 5.87 19.44 -7.97
C ASP A 50 6.52 18.18 -7.42
N THR A 51 5.83 17.50 -6.51
CA THR A 51 6.40 16.33 -5.82
C THR A 51 5.35 15.22 -5.66
N TYR A 52 5.79 13.95 -5.77
CA TYR A 52 4.99 12.78 -5.40
C TYR A 52 5.56 12.13 -4.16
N ARG A 53 4.67 11.82 -3.20
CA ARG A 53 5.03 11.19 -1.93
C ARG A 53 3.99 10.15 -1.49
N ILE A 54 4.28 9.47 -0.38
CA ILE A 54 3.36 8.61 0.36
C ILE A 54 2.78 7.50 -0.54
N PRO A 55 3.64 6.60 -1.02
CA PRO A 55 3.21 5.50 -1.88
C PRO A 55 2.30 4.51 -1.14
N ALA A 56 1.25 4.05 -1.82
CA ALA A 56 0.43 2.94 -1.35
C ALA A 56 0.00 2.08 -2.55
N THR A 57 -0.06 0.76 -2.38
CA THR A 57 -0.33 -0.14 -3.52
C THR A 57 -1.16 -1.36 -3.12
N VAL A 58 -2.07 -1.77 -4.00
CA VAL A 58 -2.81 -3.03 -3.88
C VAL A 58 -2.94 -3.69 -5.24
N THR A 59 -3.12 -5.02 -5.24
CA THR A 59 -3.48 -5.78 -6.44
C THR A 59 -4.93 -6.21 -6.35
N THR A 60 -5.71 -5.91 -7.39
CA THR A 60 -7.11 -6.31 -7.48
C THR A 60 -7.24 -7.80 -7.84
N PRO A 61 -8.43 -8.43 -7.66
CA PRO A 61 -8.65 -9.82 -8.09
C PRO A 61 -8.45 -10.06 -9.58
N HIS A 62 -8.53 -9.02 -10.41
CA HIS A 62 -8.26 -9.10 -11.85
C HIS A 62 -6.76 -9.01 -12.20
N GLY A 63 -5.88 -8.86 -11.20
CA GLY A 63 -4.45 -8.72 -11.37
C GLY A 63 -3.97 -7.30 -11.70
N THR A 64 -4.87 -6.32 -11.68
CA THR A 64 -4.48 -4.91 -11.85
C THR A 64 -3.72 -4.42 -10.62
N VAL A 65 -2.54 -3.88 -10.82
CA VAL A 65 -1.79 -3.18 -9.77
C VAL A 65 -2.24 -1.72 -9.73
N LEU A 66 -2.60 -1.26 -8.55
CA LEU A 66 -3.00 0.13 -8.29
C LEU A 66 -1.88 0.81 -7.49
N ALA A 67 -1.25 1.81 -8.07
CA ALA A 67 -0.25 2.64 -7.40
C ALA A 67 -0.88 3.97 -7.03
N PHE A 68 -1.04 4.22 -5.74
CA PHE A 68 -1.49 5.51 -5.19
C PHE A 68 -0.29 6.32 -4.72
N ALA A 69 -0.42 7.63 -4.75
CA ALA A 69 0.53 8.57 -4.17
C ALA A 69 -0.20 9.87 -3.78
N GLU A 70 0.42 10.67 -2.94
CA GLU A 70 0.09 12.09 -2.81
C GLU A 70 0.77 12.84 -3.96
N GLY A 71 -0.03 13.55 -4.75
CA GLY A 71 0.44 14.55 -5.69
C GLY A 71 0.40 15.92 -5.01
N ARG A 72 1.55 16.53 -4.78
CA ARG A 72 1.72 17.79 -4.05
C ARG A 72 2.02 18.91 -5.02
N HIS A 73 1.21 19.97 -5.00
CA HIS A 73 1.33 21.06 -5.95
C HIS A 73 2.51 22.01 -5.64
N ASP A 74 2.79 22.25 -4.35
CA ASP A 74 3.67 23.33 -3.89
C ASP A 74 4.99 22.82 -3.26
N GLY A 75 5.43 21.61 -3.61
CA GLY A 75 6.67 21.03 -3.09
C GLY A 75 6.44 19.84 -2.15
N ALA A 76 7.49 19.45 -1.40
CA ALA A 76 7.47 18.22 -0.59
C ALA A 76 6.78 18.37 0.79
N GLY A 77 6.21 19.55 1.11
CA GLY A 77 5.56 19.83 2.41
C GLY A 77 4.34 18.93 2.66
N ASP A 78 4.05 18.64 3.94
CA ASP A 78 2.97 17.72 4.35
C ASP A 78 1.59 18.39 4.50
N THR A 79 1.49 19.68 4.15
CA THR A 79 0.26 20.48 4.11
C THR A 79 0.28 21.40 2.89
N GLY A 80 -0.90 21.80 2.44
CA GLY A 80 -1.09 22.61 1.23
C GLY A 80 -2.07 21.93 0.29
N ASP A 81 -2.00 22.29 -0.99
CA ASP A 81 -2.80 21.66 -2.05
C ASP A 81 -2.22 20.29 -2.41
N ILE A 82 -2.84 19.25 -1.87
CA ILE A 82 -2.39 17.86 -2.00
C ILE A 82 -3.57 16.99 -2.43
N ASP A 83 -3.39 16.27 -3.53
CA ASP A 83 -4.34 15.29 -4.05
C ASP A 83 -3.86 13.86 -3.78
N VAL A 84 -4.79 12.90 -3.66
CA VAL A 84 -4.47 11.49 -3.84
C VAL A 84 -4.65 11.12 -5.30
N VAL A 85 -3.57 10.69 -5.93
CA VAL A 85 -3.52 10.28 -7.34
C VAL A 85 -3.35 8.78 -7.47
N LEU A 86 -3.75 8.24 -8.62
CA LEU A 86 -3.71 6.81 -8.95
C LEU A 86 -3.17 6.62 -10.37
N ARG A 87 -2.27 5.64 -10.53
CA ARG A 87 -1.97 4.97 -11.81
C ARG A 87 -2.27 3.49 -11.70
N ARG A 88 -2.73 2.91 -12.81
CA ARG A 88 -3.12 1.51 -12.92
C ARG A 88 -2.19 0.78 -13.88
N SER A 89 -1.76 -0.43 -13.51
CA SER A 89 -0.99 -1.31 -14.37
C SER A 89 -1.76 -2.62 -14.60
N LEU A 90 -1.83 -3.06 -15.85
CA LEU A 90 -2.50 -4.32 -16.25
C LEU A 90 -1.51 -5.45 -16.51
N ASP A 91 -0.22 -5.20 -16.37
CA ASP A 91 0.89 -6.11 -16.68
C ASP A 91 1.83 -6.34 -15.49
N GLY A 92 1.26 -6.23 -14.28
CA GLY A 92 1.97 -6.50 -13.04
C GLY A 92 2.99 -5.42 -12.66
N GLY A 93 2.74 -4.17 -13.02
CA GLY A 93 3.59 -3.03 -12.67
C GLY A 93 4.69 -2.72 -13.68
N CYS A 94 4.63 -3.26 -14.91
CA CYS A 94 5.61 -2.97 -15.95
C CYS A 94 5.31 -1.66 -16.70
N THR A 95 4.05 -1.44 -17.03
CA THR A 95 3.59 -0.20 -17.66
C THR A 95 2.40 0.39 -16.88
N TRP A 96 2.28 1.71 -16.93
CA TRP A 96 1.30 2.45 -16.16
C TRP A 96 0.38 3.24 -17.07
N GLY A 97 -0.91 3.15 -16.82
CA GLY A 97 -1.93 3.95 -17.46
C GLY A 97 -1.86 5.44 -17.09
N PRO A 98 -2.77 6.24 -17.63
CA PRO A 98 -2.85 7.66 -17.29
C PRO A 98 -3.08 7.86 -15.79
N GLN A 99 -2.54 8.97 -15.26
CA GLN A 99 -2.79 9.41 -13.90
C GLN A 99 -4.23 9.90 -13.77
N THR A 100 -4.86 9.56 -12.65
CA THR A 100 -6.20 10.05 -12.28
C THR A 100 -6.18 10.58 -10.86
N VAL A 101 -6.88 11.67 -10.59
CA VAL A 101 -7.12 12.17 -9.25
C VAL A 101 -8.27 11.37 -8.64
N VAL A 102 -8.02 10.72 -7.50
CA VAL A 102 -9.00 9.92 -6.76
C VAL A 102 -9.68 10.74 -5.67
N ALA A 103 -8.91 11.55 -4.96
CA ALA A 103 -9.41 12.46 -3.96
C ALA A 103 -8.67 13.80 -4.10
N SER A 104 -9.37 14.83 -4.54
CA SER A 104 -8.80 16.17 -4.66
C SER A 104 -8.79 16.88 -3.32
N GLY A 105 -7.68 17.57 -3.04
CA GLY A 105 -7.56 18.52 -1.94
C GLY A 105 -8.33 19.82 -2.24
N ASP A 106 -8.34 20.24 -3.50
CA ASP A 106 -8.98 21.48 -3.94
C ASP A 106 -8.51 22.72 -3.14
N GLY A 107 -7.18 22.81 -2.98
CA GLY A 107 -6.50 23.79 -2.13
C GLY A 107 -6.22 23.29 -0.70
N ASP A 108 -6.81 22.19 -0.29
CA ASP A 108 -6.61 21.56 0.99
C ASP A 108 -5.75 20.29 0.87
N THR A 109 -5.48 19.62 1.98
CA THR A 109 -4.72 18.38 2.00
C THR A 109 -5.65 17.17 1.97
N ARG A 110 -5.51 16.32 0.95
CA ARG A 110 -5.97 14.93 0.91
C ARG A 110 -4.75 14.01 0.86
N GLY A 111 -4.59 13.16 1.86
CA GLY A 111 -3.37 12.38 1.95
C GLY A 111 -3.50 11.09 2.73
N ASN A 112 -2.35 10.49 3.02
CA ASN A 112 -2.21 9.24 3.75
C ASN A 112 -3.10 8.11 3.16
N PRO A 113 -2.96 7.78 1.87
CA PRO A 113 -3.79 6.75 1.25
C PRO A 113 -3.58 5.38 1.91
N ALA A 114 -4.68 4.75 2.32
CA ALA A 114 -4.71 3.40 2.85
C ALA A 114 -5.71 2.54 2.07
N PRO A 115 -5.32 2.06 0.88
CA PRO A 115 -6.17 1.20 0.06
C PRO A 115 -6.22 -0.22 0.60
N VAL A 116 -7.38 -0.88 0.42
CA VAL A 116 -7.58 -2.31 0.67
C VAL A 116 -8.57 -2.89 -0.33
N VAL A 117 -8.42 -4.16 -0.68
CA VAL A 117 -9.39 -4.88 -1.52
C VAL A 117 -10.31 -5.71 -0.63
N ASP A 118 -11.62 -5.44 -0.69
CA ASP A 118 -12.63 -6.27 -0.01
C ASP A 118 -12.67 -7.66 -0.67
N PRO A 119 -12.27 -8.74 0.01
CA PRO A 119 -12.18 -10.07 -0.59
C PRO A 119 -13.54 -10.66 -0.98
N ARG A 120 -14.65 -10.14 -0.44
CA ARG A 120 -16.00 -10.61 -0.73
C ARG A 120 -16.56 -10.05 -2.03
N THR A 121 -16.16 -8.85 -2.40
CA THR A 121 -16.73 -8.13 -3.56
C THR A 121 -15.71 -7.79 -4.63
N GLY A 122 -14.40 -7.84 -4.32
CA GLY A 122 -13.32 -7.34 -5.16
C GLY A 122 -13.25 -5.80 -5.23
N ALA A 123 -14.11 -5.09 -4.51
CA ALA A 123 -14.09 -3.64 -4.50
C ALA A 123 -12.83 -3.11 -3.78
N VAL A 124 -12.26 -2.05 -4.33
CA VAL A 124 -11.18 -1.30 -3.67
C VAL A 124 -11.83 -0.30 -2.72
N VAL A 125 -11.43 -0.35 -1.46
CA VAL A 125 -11.81 0.61 -0.43
C VAL A 125 -10.59 1.45 -0.12
N LEU A 126 -10.69 2.75 -0.26
CA LEU A 126 -9.62 3.71 0.01
C LEU A 126 -10.01 4.58 1.20
N VAL A 127 -9.21 4.53 2.26
CA VAL A 127 -9.35 5.43 3.41
C VAL A 127 -8.25 6.48 3.32
N THR A 128 -8.60 7.75 3.58
CA THR A 128 -7.69 8.89 3.47
C THR A 128 -7.91 9.86 4.63
N SER A 129 -6.89 10.64 4.91
CA SER A 129 -6.96 11.77 5.84
C SER A 129 -7.13 13.09 5.11
N TYR A 130 -7.71 14.06 5.77
CA TYR A 130 -7.91 15.43 5.31
C TYR A 130 -7.49 16.42 6.39
N ASN A 131 -6.98 17.56 6.01
CA ASN A 131 -6.96 18.80 6.79
C ASN A 131 -6.97 20.00 5.83
N SER A 132 -7.33 21.20 6.36
CA SER A 132 -7.18 22.43 5.59
C SER A 132 -5.73 22.66 5.19
N GLY A 133 -5.49 23.10 3.94
CA GLY A 133 -4.18 23.44 3.43
C GLY A 133 -3.48 24.58 4.14
N ASP A 134 -4.23 25.38 4.91
CA ASP A 134 -3.74 26.51 5.68
C ASP A 134 -3.19 26.16 7.08
N VAL A 135 -3.35 24.89 7.52
CA VAL A 135 -2.93 24.48 8.87
C VAL A 135 -1.90 23.36 8.82
N THR A 136 -0.81 23.55 9.56
CA THR A 136 0.26 22.58 9.69
C THR A 136 -0.05 21.53 10.75
N GLU A 137 0.62 20.35 10.69
CA GLU A 137 0.57 19.34 11.73
C GLU A 137 0.81 19.93 13.13
N ALA A 138 1.83 20.76 13.27
CA ALA A 138 2.18 21.42 14.53
C ALA A 138 1.04 22.27 15.08
N GLN A 139 0.33 23.02 14.24
CA GLN A 139 -0.84 23.82 14.65
C GLN A 139 -2.02 22.93 15.07
N ILE A 140 -2.27 21.85 14.33
CA ILE A 140 -3.30 20.85 14.67
C ILE A 140 -2.99 20.24 16.06
N MET A 141 -1.74 19.81 16.28
CA MET A 141 -1.32 19.19 17.53
C MET A 141 -1.40 20.15 18.72
N ARG A 142 -1.13 21.44 18.53
CA ARG A 142 -1.31 22.46 19.56
C ARG A 142 -2.77 22.85 19.78
N GLY A 143 -3.72 22.34 18.95
CA GLY A 143 -5.14 22.66 19.05
C GLY A 143 -5.49 24.07 18.55
N GLU A 144 -4.69 24.62 17.64
CA GLU A 144 -4.92 25.91 17.00
C GLU A 144 -5.89 25.84 15.81
N ALA A 145 -6.10 24.63 15.26
CA ALA A 145 -7.03 24.37 14.18
C ALA A 145 -8.45 24.15 14.69
N THR A 146 -9.47 24.66 13.97
CA THR A 146 -10.86 24.32 14.25
C THR A 146 -11.14 22.86 13.90
N PRO A 147 -12.25 22.24 14.36
CA PRO A 147 -12.60 20.87 13.97
C PRO A 147 -12.69 20.67 12.46
N GLU A 148 -13.18 21.69 11.70
CA GLU A 148 -13.31 21.65 10.25
C GLU A 148 -11.95 21.73 9.53
N GLN A 149 -11.00 22.47 10.09
CA GLN A 149 -9.63 22.62 9.59
C GLN A 149 -8.73 21.45 9.98
N SER A 150 -9.06 20.76 11.08
CA SER A 150 -8.26 19.69 11.64
C SER A 150 -8.37 18.39 10.84
N ARG A 151 -7.64 17.36 11.29
CA ARG A 151 -7.67 16.03 10.65
C ARG A 151 -9.06 15.41 10.68
N ARG A 152 -9.53 15.02 9.49
CA ARG A 152 -10.78 14.28 9.25
C ARG A 152 -10.48 13.04 8.42
N VAL A 153 -11.35 12.04 8.51
CA VAL A 153 -11.17 10.73 7.89
C VAL A 153 -12.25 10.49 6.85
N PHE A 154 -11.85 10.08 5.66
CA PHE A 154 -12.76 9.85 4.54
C PHE A 154 -12.58 8.46 3.95
N VAL A 155 -13.66 7.91 3.41
CA VAL A 155 -13.66 6.65 2.68
C VAL A 155 -14.28 6.81 1.30
N GLN A 156 -13.65 6.18 0.31
CA GLN A 156 -14.13 6.06 -1.06
C GLN A 156 -14.07 4.60 -1.50
N ARG A 157 -14.85 4.23 -2.51
CA ARG A 157 -14.90 2.86 -3.03
C ARG A 157 -14.87 2.84 -4.55
N SER A 158 -14.19 1.85 -5.10
CA SER A 158 -14.24 1.50 -6.51
C SER A 158 -14.76 0.07 -6.67
N ALA A 159 -15.76 -0.12 -7.52
CA ALA A 159 -16.30 -1.43 -7.87
C ALA A 159 -15.89 -1.88 -9.28
N ASP A 160 -15.03 -1.12 -9.95
CA ASP A 160 -14.65 -1.30 -11.35
C ASP A 160 -13.13 -1.34 -11.56
N ASP A 161 -12.45 -1.96 -10.61
CA ASP A 161 -11.01 -2.24 -10.71
C ASP A 161 -10.16 -0.96 -10.64
N GLY A 162 -10.59 0.01 -9.84
CA GLY A 162 -9.89 1.28 -9.64
C GLY A 162 -10.06 2.28 -10.79
N ARG A 163 -11.03 2.08 -11.71
CA ARG A 163 -11.28 3.05 -12.79
C ARG A 163 -11.98 4.29 -12.30
N HIS A 164 -12.98 4.11 -11.44
CA HIS A 164 -13.72 5.21 -10.83
C HIS A 164 -13.89 4.95 -9.34
N PHE A 165 -13.85 6.01 -8.56
CA PHE A 165 -14.13 5.99 -7.14
C PHE A 165 -15.40 6.80 -6.83
N SER A 166 -16.13 6.36 -5.80
CA SER A 166 -17.26 7.13 -5.29
C SER A 166 -16.83 8.49 -4.75
N SER A 167 -17.76 9.40 -4.56
CA SER A 167 -17.50 10.61 -3.78
C SER A 167 -16.98 10.25 -2.38
N PRO A 168 -16.07 11.04 -1.80
CA PRO A 168 -15.56 10.84 -0.47
C PRO A 168 -16.69 10.97 0.57
N ARG A 169 -16.76 9.99 1.48
CA ARG A 169 -17.71 9.99 2.60
C ARG A 169 -16.93 10.18 3.90
N ASP A 170 -17.31 11.18 4.66
CA ASP A 170 -16.76 11.45 5.98
C ASP A 170 -17.16 10.37 6.99
N ILE A 171 -16.17 9.80 7.66
CA ILE A 171 -16.32 8.82 8.74
C ILE A 171 -15.70 9.28 10.05
N THR A 172 -15.26 10.53 10.13
CA THR A 172 -14.56 11.11 11.30
C THR A 172 -15.32 10.84 12.59
N GLY A 173 -16.63 11.07 12.61
CA GLY A 173 -17.44 10.85 13.80
C GLY A 173 -17.59 9.37 14.23
N GLN A 174 -17.15 8.41 13.40
CA GLN A 174 -17.15 6.98 13.73
C GLN A 174 -15.81 6.53 14.35
N VAL A 175 -14.70 7.23 14.00
CA VAL A 175 -13.34 6.70 14.18
C VAL A 175 -12.34 7.68 14.80
N LYS A 176 -12.75 8.90 15.13
CA LYS A 176 -11.89 9.90 15.78
C LYS A 176 -12.56 10.45 17.04
N PRO A 177 -12.07 10.14 18.23
CA PRO A 177 -12.47 10.79 19.48
C PRO A 177 -12.30 12.31 19.42
N SER A 178 -13.16 13.05 20.14
CA SER A 178 -13.19 14.51 20.08
C SER A 178 -11.98 15.20 20.73
N ASP A 179 -11.26 14.49 21.59
CA ASP A 179 -10.03 14.91 22.24
C ASP A 179 -8.77 14.60 21.43
N TRP A 180 -8.90 13.89 20.29
CA TRP A 180 -7.78 13.68 19.39
C TRP A 180 -7.59 14.89 18.46
N ARG A 181 -6.33 15.28 18.29
CA ARG A 181 -5.92 16.39 17.44
C ARG A 181 -5.42 15.91 16.10
N TRP A 182 -4.24 15.30 16.06
CA TRP A 182 -3.74 14.67 14.85
C TRP A 182 -4.45 13.34 14.57
N TYR A 183 -4.47 12.95 13.32
CA TYR A 183 -4.93 11.63 12.87
C TYR A 183 -4.34 11.35 11.49
N ALA A 184 -3.77 10.16 11.29
CA ALA A 184 -3.34 9.70 9.97
C ALA A 184 -3.62 8.21 9.80
N THR A 185 -4.09 7.84 8.60
CA THR A 185 -4.24 6.44 8.19
C THR A 185 -2.91 5.91 7.67
N GLY A 186 -2.54 4.69 7.98
CA GLY A 186 -1.33 4.01 7.54
C GLY A 186 -0.04 4.81 7.75
N PRO A 187 0.48 5.43 6.64
CA PRO A 187 0.07 5.21 5.24
C PRO A 187 0.57 3.87 4.68
N GLY A 188 0.26 3.61 3.40
CA GLY A 188 0.47 2.30 2.78
C GLY A 188 -0.78 1.43 2.86
N HIS A 189 -0.75 0.21 2.32
CA HIS A 189 -1.93 -0.63 2.21
C HIS A 189 -2.54 -0.99 3.56
N ALA A 190 -3.87 -1.07 3.60
CA ALA A 190 -4.62 -1.68 4.68
C ALA A 190 -4.88 -3.16 4.37
N ILE A 191 -5.28 -3.96 5.36
CA ILE A 191 -5.43 -5.40 5.20
C ILE A 191 -6.89 -5.85 5.27
N ALA A 192 -7.17 -6.95 4.56
CA ALA A 192 -8.44 -7.67 4.67
C ALA A 192 -8.17 -9.05 5.24
N LEU A 193 -8.83 -9.39 6.35
CA LEU A 193 -8.61 -10.64 7.06
C LEU A 193 -9.21 -11.82 6.27
N ARG A 194 -8.48 -12.93 6.25
CA ARG A 194 -8.84 -14.15 5.52
C ARG A 194 -9.14 -15.33 6.43
N HIS A 195 -8.69 -15.27 7.69
CA HIS A 195 -8.76 -16.37 8.64
C HIS A 195 -9.70 -16.08 9.81
N GLY A 196 -10.13 -17.14 10.47
CA GLY A 196 -10.90 -17.08 11.71
C GLY A 196 -12.29 -16.45 11.60
N SER A 197 -12.81 -16.03 12.75
CA SER A 197 -14.17 -15.46 12.91
C SER A 197 -14.33 -14.08 12.27
N HIS A 198 -13.24 -13.39 12.02
CA HIS A 198 -13.22 -12.04 11.43
C HIS A 198 -12.88 -12.02 9.93
N ALA A 199 -12.98 -13.18 9.25
CA ALA A 199 -12.72 -13.25 7.81
C ALA A 199 -13.60 -12.27 7.01
N GLY A 200 -12.98 -11.45 6.18
CA GLY A 200 -13.62 -10.36 5.43
C GLY A 200 -13.64 -9.01 6.16
N ARG A 201 -13.13 -8.91 7.39
CA ARG A 201 -12.89 -7.63 8.07
C ARG A 201 -11.79 -6.86 7.35
N LEU A 202 -12.01 -5.57 7.14
CA LEU A 202 -10.99 -4.63 6.69
C LEU A 202 -10.38 -3.95 7.93
N VAL A 203 -9.05 -3.90 8.01
CA VAL A 203 -8.33 -3.26 9.14
C VAL A 203 -7.38 -2.23 8.57
N VAL A 204 -7.47 -0.98 9.06
CA VAL A 204 -6.59 0.13 8.69
C VAL A 204 -5.76 0.50 9.92
N PRO A 205 -4.45 0.20 9.93
CA PRO A 205 -3.57 0.72 10.95
C PRO A 205 -3.47 2.24 10.82
N SER A 206 -3.33 2.96 11.92
CA SER A 206 -3.42 4.42 11.97
C SER A 206 -2.67 4.96 13.18
N ASN A 207 -2.48 6.27 13.20
CA ASN A 207 -1.88 6.97 14.34
C ASN A 207 -2.64 8.25 14.67
N HIS A 208 -2.42 8.76 15.87
CA HIS A 208 -3.10 9.97 16.35
C HIS A 208 -2.23 10.74 17.36
N SER A 209 -2.68 11.92 17.72
CA SER A 209 -2.24 12.58 18.95
C SER A 209 -3.43 13.03 19.78
N ALA A 210 -3.33 12.89 21.10
CA ALA A 210 -4.34 13.32 22.03
C ALA A 210 -4.13 14.79 22.46
N ALA A 211 -5.20 15.44 22.91
CA ALA A 211 -5.10 16.77 23.53
C ALA A 211 -4.52 16.67 24.94
N PRO A 212 -3.66 17.61 25.35
CA PRO A 212 -3.24 17.72 26.75
C PRO A 212 -4.42 17.91 27.69
N ALA A 213 -4.28 17.41 28.89
CA ALA A 213 -5.27 17.70 29.97
C ALA A 213 -5.36 19.22 30.22
N PRO A 214 -6.56 19.75 30.43
CA PRO A 214 -6.72 21.17 30.75
C PRO A 214 -5.84 21.59 31.93
N GLY A 215 -5.05 22.65 31.74
CA GLY A 215 -4.17 23.18 32.77
C GLY A 215 -2.84 22.45 32.98
N SER A 216 -2.50 21.46 32.13
CA SER A 216 -1.20 20.77 32.22
C SER A 216 -0.01 21.68 31.88
N GLY A 217 -0.21 22.72 31.08
CA GLY A 217 0.86 23.54 30.52
C GLY A 217 1.58 22.93 29.30
N ASP A 218 1.19 21.74 28.91
CA ASP A 218 1.74 21.06 27.70
C ASP A 218 1.14 21.64 26.43
N THR A 219 1.88 21.50 25.31
CA THR A 219 1.46 22.02 24.01
C THR A 219 0.65 21.01 23.22
N GLY A 220 0.83 19.69 23.46
CA GLY A 220 0.29 18.58 22.71
C GLY A 220 1.24 18.05 21.63
N GLN A 221 2.46 18.61 21.54
CA GLN A 221 3.52 18.13 20.65
C GLN A 221 4.53 17.22 21.37
N GLU A 222 4.38 17.05 22.68
CA GLU A 222 5.24 16.21 23.47
C GLU A 222 5.02 14.73 23.11
N PRO A 223 6.09 13.88 23.15
CA PRO A 223 6.03 12.48 22.75
C PRO A 223 4.90 11.67 23.39
N LYS A 224 4.57 11.96 24.65
CA LYS A 224 3.52 11.27 25.41
C LYS A 224 2.10 11.43 24.88
N TYR A 225 1.88 12.32 23.91
CA TYR A 225 0.57 12.55 23.29
C TYR A 225 0.38 11.82 21.97
N TYR A 226 1.43 11.19 21.43
CA TYR A 226 1.31 10.36 20.25
C TYR A 226 0.83 8.96 20.64
N GLY A 227 0.00 8.38 19.78
CA GLY A 227 -0.48 7.02 19.93
C GLY A 227 -0.74 6.34 18.60
N ALA A 228 -0.75 5.01 18.62
CA ALA A 228 -1.18 4.18 17.49
C ALA A 228 -2.59 3.65 17.74
N HIS A 229 -3.32 3.41 16.67
CA HIS A 229 -4.62 2.76 16.74
C HIS A 229 -4.91 2.00 15.44
N ALA A 230 -5.96 1.21 15.43
CA ALA A 230 -6.54 0.67 14.22
C ALA A 230 -8.02 1.03 14.13
N ILE A 231 -8.51 1.11 12.90
CA ILE A 231 -9.95 1.12 12.64
C ILE A 231 -10.31 -0.08 11.78
N TYR A 232 -11.53 -0.58 11.92
CA TYR A 232 -11.97 -1.73 11.16
C TYR A 232 -13.40 -1.63 10.64
N SER A 233 -13.70 -2.41 9.60
CA SER A 233 -15.02 -2.53 9.01
C SER A 233 -15.35 -4.00 8.74
N ASP A 234 -16.53 -4.46 9.20
CA ASP A 234 -17.04 -5.80 8.97
C ASP A 234 -18.00 -5.89 7.78
N ASP A 235 -18.31 -4.77 7.16
CA ASP A 235 -19.33 -4.66 6.10
C ASP A 235 -18.78 -4.11 4.76
N GLY A 236 -17.46 -4.26 4.53
CA GLY A 236 -16.78 -3.86 3.32
C GLY A 236 -16.65 -2.34 3.20
N GLY A 237 -16.40 -1.65 4.31
CA GLY A 237 -16.16 -0.20 4.35
C GLY A 237 -17.43 0.66 4.39
N ARG A 238 -18.62 0.07 4.64
CA ARG A 238 -19.85 0.86 4.78
C ARG A 238 -19.95 1.53 6.15
N SER A 239 -19.57 0.84 7.20
CA SER A 239 -19.43 1.41 8.55
C SER A 239 -18.06 1.07 9.11
N TRP A 240 -17.58 1.89 10.03
CA TRP A 240 -16.27 1.78 10.63
C TRP A 240 -16.35 1.86 12.15
N ARG A 241 -15.44 1.18 12.81
CA ARG A 241 -15.31 1.17 14.27
C ARG A 241 -13.87 1.37 14.66
N MET A 242 -13.66 1.94 15.84
CA MET A 242 -12.37 1.96 16.49
C MET A 242 -12.00 0.54 16.90
N GLY A 243 -10.79 0.13 16.59
CA GLY A 243 -10.14 -1.06 17.11
C GLY A 243 -9.31 -0.75 18.35
N PHE A 244 -8.11 -1.32 18.44
CA PHE A 244 -7.22 -1.00 19.55
C PHE A 244 -6.80 0.47 19.52
N VAL A 245 -6.50 0.98 20.69
CA VAL A 245 -5.82 2.26 20.92
C VAL A 245 -4.64 1.98 21.84
N ASP A 246 -3.45 2.39 21.45
CA ASP A 246 -2.24 2.33 22.28
C ASP A 246 -1.67 3.73 22.48
N ASP A 247 -2.01 4.31 23.63
CA ASP A 247 -1.52 5.59 24.16
C ASP A 247 -0.42 5.36 25.21
N SER A 248 0.09 4.14 25.31
CA SER A 248 1.13 3.83 26.29
C SER A 248 2.45 4.51 25.92
N TYR A 249 3.00 5.24 26.89
CA TYR A 249 4.28 5.91 26.73
C TYR A 249 5.22 5.50 27.86
N ASP A 250 6.27 4.79 27.51
CA ASP A 250 7.29 4.26 28.44
C ASP A 250 8.43 5.26 28.72
N GLY A 251 8.34 6.47 28.18
CA GLY A 251 9.39 7.49 28.23
C GLY A 251 10.33 7.51 27.03
N PHE A 252 10.22 6.56 26.12
CA PHE A 252 11.12 6.39 24.97
C PHE A 252 10.39 6.06 23.67
N SER A 253 9.51 5.08 23.69
CA SER A 253 8.83 4.57 22.50
C SER A 253 7.64 5.43 22.13
N ASN A 254 7.45 5.67 20.80
CA ASN A 254 6.45 6.61 20.33
C ASN A 254 5.85 6.14 19.02
N ALA A 255 4.87 5.22 19.09
CA ALA A 255 4.24 4.62 17.94
C ALA A 255 3.49 5.65 17.08
N ASN A 256 3.79 5.65 15.79
CA ASN A 256 3.24 6.58 14.79
C ASN A 256 2.80 5.81 13.54
N GLU A 257 3.22 6.21 12.34
CA GLU A 257 2.87 5.55 11.07
C GLU A 257 3.01 4.04 11.16
N SER A 258 1.91 3.34 10.87
CA SER A 258 1.76 1.92 11.17
C SER A 258 1.33 1.13 9.94
N THR A 259 1.84 -0.08 9.84
CA THR A 259 1.51 -1.07 8.81
C THR A 259 1.11 -2.39 9.49
N ALA A 260 0.36 -3.25 8.79
CA ALA A 260 -0.13 -4.49 9.36
C ALA A 260 -0.11 -5.66 8.36
N ALA A 261 -0.02 -6.88 8.88
CA ALA A 261 -0.18 -8.10 8.12
C ALA A 261 -0.94 -9.17 8.92
N GLU A 262 -1.77 -9.96 8.25
CA GLU A 262 -2.40 -11.13 8.84
C GLU A 262 -1.45 -12.33 8.74
N LEU A 263 -1.06 -12.90 9.86
CA LEU A 263 -0.18 -14.07 9.94
C LEU A 263 -0.94 -15.37 9.60
N PRO A 264 -0.24 -16.46 9.25
CA PRO A 264 -0.88 -17.74 8.89
C PRO A 264 -1.72 -18.37 10.01
N ASP A 265 -1.47 -18.00 11.26
CA ASP A 265 -2.23 -18.46 12.43
C ASP A 265 -3.47 -17.59 12.72
N GLY A 266 -3.72 -16.55 11.91
CA GLY A 266 -4.84 -15.62 12.02
C GLY A 266 -4.60 -14.45 12.97
N ARG A 267 -3.47 -14.38 13.66
CA ARG A 267 -3.07 -13.18 14.40
C ARG A 267 -2.68 -12.07 13.44
N LEU A 268 -2.81 -10.84 13.90
CA LEU A 268 -2.29 -9.67 13.19
C LEU A 268 -0.93 -9.28 13.78
N TYR A 269 0.01 -8.99 12.90
CA TYR A 269 1.26 -8.33 13.22
C TYR A 269 1.13 -6.86 12.84
N PHE A 270 1.45 -5.97 13.76
CA PHE A 270 1.52 -4.53 13.54
C PHE A 270 2.96 -4.07 13.71
N ASN A 271 3.41 -3.18 12.82
CA ASN A 271 4.71 -2.56 12.90
C ASN A 271 4.56 -1.04 12.73
N ALA A 272 5.18 -0.26 13.60
CA ALA A 272 5.04 1.19 13.62
C ALA A 272 6.41 1.88 13.57
N ARG A 273 6.44 3.08 12.99
CA ARG A 273 7.54 4.01 13.12
C ARG A 273 7.63 4.50 14.57
N ASP A 274 8.83 4.51 15.15
CA ASP A 274 9.11 5.26 16.37
C ASP A 274 9.38 6.72 16.00
N GLN A 275 8.39 7.60 16.26
CA GLN A 275 8.39 8.98 15.76
C GLN A 275 9.56 9.80 16.28
N HIS A 276 9.97 9.61 17.52
CA HIS A 276 11.05 10.37 18.12
C HIS A 276 12.42 9.70 18.01
N GLY A 277 12.48 8.48 17.43
CA GLY A 277 13.73 7.83 17.10
C GLY A 277 14.64 7.56 18.28
N THR A 278 14.09 7.21 19.45
CA THR A 278 14.87 6.94 20.65
C THR A 278 15.30 5.49 20.77
N SER A 279 14.70 4.58 20.01
CA SER A 279 15.04 3.16 19.95
C SER A 279 15.99 2.85 18.80
N ALA A 280 16.78 1.78 18.93
CA ALA A 280 17.60 1.29 17.83
C ALA A 280 16.69 0.82 16.67
N GLY A 281 16.94 1.34 15.47
CA GLY A 281 16.19 1.00 14.25
C GLY A 281 14.82 1.67 14.12
N ASN A 282 14.40 2.47 15.09
CA ASN A 282 13.19 3.32 15.05
C ASN A 282 11.92 2.57 14.61
N ARG A 283 11.82 1.27 14.97
CA ARG A 283 10.65 0.43 14.69
C ARG A 283 10.11 -0.18 15.96
N LEU A 284 8.81 -0.16 16.07
CA LEU A 284 8.05 -0.78 17.16
C LEU A 284 7.13 -1.85 16.58
N ASP A 285 6.78 -2.85 17.40
CA ASP A 285 5.79 -3.85 16.97
C ASP A 285 4.85 -4.29 18.08
N SER A 286 3.74 -4.86 17.65
CA SER A 286 2.78 -5.55 18.50
C SER A 286 1.99 -6.59 17.70
N HIS A 287 1.17 -7.38 18.40
CA HIS A 287 0.27 -8.35 17.81
C HIS A 287 -1.17 -8.15 18.30
N SER A 288 -2.13 -8.67 17.57
CA SER A 288 -3.53 -8.77 17.97
C SER A 288 -4.05 -10.16 17.65
N SER A 289 -4.72 -10.78 18.60
CA SER A 289 -5.33 -12.10 18.47
C SER A 289 -6.83 -12.07 18.22
N ASP A 290 -7.45 -10.88 18.17
CA ASP A 290 -8.90 -10.67 18.06
C ASP A 290 -9.31 -9.85 16.82
N GLY A 291 -8.45 -9.84 15.78
CA GLY A 291 -8.74 -9.15 14.52
C GLY A 291 -8.63 -7.63 14.62
N GLY A 292 -7.77 -7.13 15.49
CA GLY A 292 -7.43 -5.71 15.63
C GLY A 292 -8.32 -4.94 16.60
N GLU A 293 -9.16 -5.63 17.40
CA GLU A 293 -9.98 -4.97 18.43
C GLU A 293 -9.13 -4.56 19.63
N THR A 294 -8.17 -5.41 20.04
CA THR A 294 -7.18 -5.12 21.08
C THR A 294 -5.78 -5.57 20.65
N LEU A 295 -4.76 -5.07 21.32
CA LEU A 295 -3.39 -5.56 21.19
C LEU A 295 -3.10 -6.61 22.29
N ASP A 296 -2.32 -7.65 21.94
CA ASP A 296 -1.84 -8.64 22.91
C ASP A 296 -0.87 -8.03 23.94
N ARG A 297 -0.18 -6.97 23.55
CA ARG A 297 0.68 -6.11 24.39
C ARG A 297 0.81 -4.71 23.77
N PRO A 298 1.17 -3.67 24.53
CA PRO A 298 1.56 -2.39 23.94
C PRO A 298 2.68 -2.54 22.92
N TYR A 299 2.84 -1.57 22.03
CA TYR A 299 3.99 -1.52 21.13
C TYR A 299 5.30 -1.52 21.91
N THR A 300 6.25 -2.29 21.45
CA THR A 300 7.61 -2.35 21.99
C THR A 300 8.64 -2.35 20.87
N VAL A 301 9.89 -2.02 21.20
CA VAL A 301 10.98 -1.97 20.23
C VAL A 301 11.15 -3.31 19.50
N GLN A 302 11.24 -3.23 18.15
CA GLN A 302 11.63 -4.35 17.30
C GLN A 302 13.15 -4.31 17.05
N PRO A 303 13.95 -5.07 17.81
CA PRO A 303 15.40 -4.86 17.87
C PRO A 303 16.15 -5.34 16.63
N THR A 304 15.51 -6.17 15.78
CA THR A 304 16.17 -6.75 14.60
C THR A 304 16.02 -5.90 13.33
N LEU A 305 15.15 -4.88 13.34
CA LEU A 305 15.06 -3.85 12.31
C LEU A 305 15.91 -2.62 12.65
N ASN A 306 17.09 -2.84 13.21
CA ASN A 306 17.96 -1.82 13.81
C ASN A 306 18.72 -0.94 12.82
N GLU A 307 18.57 -1.17 11.53
CA GLU A 307 19.16 -0.33 10.47
C GLU A 307 18.18 0.69 9.90
N VAL A 308 16.89 0.61 10.26
CA VAL A 308 15.85 1.46 9.71
C VAL A 308 15.89 2.85 10.36
N PRO A 309 15.95 3.96 9.59
CA PRO A 309 15.86 5.32 10.14
C PRO A 309 14.43 5.66 10.61
N VAL A 310 14.23 6.89 11.10
CA VAL A 310 12.88 7.42 11.40
C VAL A 310 12.12 7.63 10.09
N VAL A 311 11.33 6.64 9.69
CA VAL A 311 10.60 6.59 8.42
C VAL A 311 9.45 5.59 8.50
N GLU A 312 8.44 5.76 7.66
CA GLU A 312 7.43 4.74 7.41
C GLU A 312 8.08 3.48 6.82
N GLY A 313 7.41 2.34 6.89
CA GLY A 313 7.79 1.08 6.24
C GLY A 313 6.59 0.14 6.16
N SER A 314 6.66 -0.83 5.27
CA SER A 314 5.55 -1.73 4.95
C SER A 314 5.84 -3.17 5.37
N VAL A 315 4.82 -3.87 5.88
CA VAL A 315 4.88 -5.32 6.11
C VAL A 315 3.92 -6.06 5.17
N LEU A 316 4.34 -7.23 4.72
CA LEU A 316 3.53 -8.10 3.87
C LEU A 316 3.73 -9.57 4.25
N GLN A 317 2.65 -10.28 4.57
CA GLN A 317 2.66 -11.73 4.69
C GLN A 317 2.63 -12.38 3.30
N LEU A 318 3.64 -13.17 2.97
CA LEU A 318 3.71 -13.86 1.68
C LEU A 318 2.63 -14.93 1.56
N PRO A 319 1.82 -14.94 0.47
CA PRO A 319 0.80 -15.96 0.27
C PRO A 319 1.44 -17.32 -0.05
N GLY A 320 0.99 -18.36 0.65
CA GLY A 320 1.41 -19.74 0.42
C GLY A 320 2.86 -20.05 0.78
N SER A 321 3.57 -19.16 1.37
CA SER A 321 4.88 -19.39 1.97
C SER A 321 4.72 -20.05 3.36
N ARG A 322 5.80 -20.67 3.84
CA ARG A 322 5.82 -21.24 5.20
C ARG A 322 5.89 -20.15 6.29
N GLY A 323 5.07 -19.09 6.13
CA GLY A 323 4.95 -18.05 7.12
C GLY A 323 5.94 -16.90 7.02
N ALA A 324 6.58 -16.67 5.87
CA ALA A 324 7.49 -15.52 5.73
C ALA A 324 6.71 -14.21 5.74
N LEU A 325 7.01 -13.38 6.73
CA LEU A 325 6.58 -11.99 6.82
C LEU A 325 7.73 -11.12 6.29
N LEU A 326 7.42 -10.22 5.39
CA LEU A 326 8.38 -9.25 4.84
C LEU A 326 8.21 -7.90 5.53
N PHE A 327 9.29 -7.15 5.61
CA PHE A 327 9.30 -5.72 5.93
C PHE A 327 10.14 -4.99 4.88
N SER A 328 9.72 -3.80 4.45
CA SER A 328 10.50 -2.91 3.57
C SER A 328 10.73 -1.55 4.19
N GLY A 329 11.88 -0.96 3.89
CA GLY A 329 12.27 0.39 4.32
C GLY A 329 13.72 0.72 3.95
N PRO A 330 14.16 1.97 4.14
CA PRO A 330 15.56 2.34 4.06
C PRO A 330 16.40 1.62 5.13
N SER A 331 17.67 1.35 4.81
CA SER A 331 18.55 0.53 5.65
C SER A 331 19.83 1.22 6.11
N VAL A 332 19.77 2.53 6.30
CA VAL A 332 20.83 3.32 6.93
C VAL A 332 20.25 4.04 8.15
N PRO A 333 20.69 3.76 9.37
CA PRO A 333 20.00 4.16 10.62
C PRO A 333 19.75 5.66 10.79
N THR A 334 20.57 6.51 10.19
CA THR A 334 20.55 7.96 10.41
C THR A 334 20.11 8.77 9.19
N VAL A 335 19.86 8.09 8.06
CA VAL A 335 19.50 8.76 6.80
C VAL A 335 18.58 7.90 5.94
N ARG A 336 17.63 8.49 5.27
CA ARG A 336 16.70 7.85 4.32
C ARG A 336 17.44 7.46 3.04
N GLN A 337 18.08 6.29 3.06
CA GLN A 337 18.91 5.76 1.98
C GLN A 337 18.94 4.24 1.98
N SER A 338 19.24 3.63 0.84
CA SER A 338 19.41 2.18 0.65
C SER A 338 18.12 1.39 0.93
N MET A 339 17.15 1.43 0.02
CA MET A 339 15.93 0.63 0.14
C MET A 339 16.25 -0.85 0.24
N ALA A 340 15.69 -1.52 1.24
CA ALA A 340 15.91 -2.94 1.49
C ALA A 340 14.62 -3.66 1.89
N VAL A 341 14.67 -4.99 1.82
CA VAL A 341 13.62 -5.89 2.30
C VAL A 341 14.22 -6.83 3.33
N TRP A 342 13.54 -7.00 4.45
CA TRP A 342 13.82 -7.99 5.49
C TRP A 342 12.76 -9.07 5.48
N ARG A 343 13.14 -10.23 6.02
CA ARG A 343 12.30 -11.42 6.13
C ARG A 343 12.26 -11.90 7.56
N SER A 344 11.08 -12.27 8.02
CA SER A 344 10.84 -13.01 9.27
C SER A 344 10.21 -14.36 8.96
N ALA A 345 10.68 -15.41 9.64
CA ALA A 345 10.14 -16.76 9.56
C ALA A 345 9.37 -17.16 10.85
N ASP A 346 9.30 -16.28 11.83
CA ASP A 346 8.79 -16.52 13.18
C ASP A 346 7.66 -15.55 13.59
N GLY A 347 6.92 -15.02 12.58
CA GLY A 347 5.77 -14.16 12.80
C GLY A 347 6.12 -12.77 13.30
N GLY A 348 7.28 -12.24 12.92
CA GLY A 348 7.73 -10.90 13.26
C GLY A 348 8.62 -10.83 14.50
N ALA A 349 8.91 -11.97 15.17
CA ALA A 349 9.77 -11.95 16.34
C ALA A 349 11.21 -11.54 15.99
N THR A 350 11.72 -12.03 14.84
CA THR A 350 13.03 -11.63 14.30
C THR A 350 12.96 -11.37 12.80
N PHE A 351 13.73 -10.37 12.34
CA PHE A 351 13.91 -10.06 10.92
C PHE A 351 15.38 -10.16 10.52
N THR A 352 15.61 -10.70 9.34
CA THR A 352 16.93 -10.75 8.70
C THR A 352 16.83 -10.04 7.36
N LYS A 353 17.80 -9.18 7.04
CA LYS A 353 17.86 -8.49 5.74
C LYS A 353 18.04 -9.53 4.63
N ALA A 354 17.05 -9.63 3.73
CA ALA A 354 17.06 -10.54 2.60
C ALA A 354 17.71 -9.90 1.38
N LEU A 355 17.37 -8.63 1.09
CA LEU A 355 17.78 -7.98 -0.14
C LEU A 355 17.95 -6.47 0.06
N THR A 356 19.00 -5.89 -0.51
CA THR A 356 19.13 -4.43 -0.72
C THR A 356 18.81 -4.12 -2.18
N LEU A 357 17.77 -3.34 -2.42
CA LEU A 357 17.27 -3.03 -3.76
C LEU A 357 18.06 -1.92 -4.45
N SER A 358 18.46 -0.93 -3.68
CA SER A 358 19.13 0.28 -4.16
C SER A 358 19.99 0.86 -3.05
N GLN A 359 21.11 1.50 -3.42
CA GLN A 359 21.94 2.28 -2.50
C GLN A 359 21.66 3.78 -2.59
N GLN A 360 20.70 4.17 -3.43
CA GLN A 360 20.28 5.57 -3.60
C GLN A 360 19.49 6.06 -2.39
N ARG A 361 19.16 7.35 -2.36
CA ARG A 361 18.20 7.88 -1.40
C ARG A 361 16.88 7.15 -1.54
N ALA A 362 16.23 6.88 -0.41
CA ALA A 362 14.98 6.14 -0.38
C ALA A 362 14.13 6.59 0.81
N GLY A 363 12.83 6.71 0.61
CA GLY A 363 11.87 7.15 1.62
C GLY A 363 10.86 6.07 1.98
N TYR A 364 9.59 6.40 1.91
CA TYR A 364 8.47 5.53 2.19
C TYR A 364 8.35 4.42 1.15
N SER A 365 7.78 3.29 1.56
CA SER A 365 7.62 2.13 0.69
C SER A 365 6.37 1.35 1.02
N ASP A 366 5.78 0.72 0.00
CA ASP A 366 4.65 -0.19 0.21
C ASP A 366 4.80 -1.48 -0.61
N LEU A 367 4.60 -2.63 0.05
CA LEU A 367 4.72 -3.97 -0.50
C LEU A 367 3.37 -4.48 -1.01
N VAL A 368 3.37 -5.21 -2.13
CA VAL A 368 2.16 -5.79 -2.71
C VAL A 368 2.40 -7.17 -3.29
N PRO A 369 1.49 -8.15 -3.08
CA PRO A 369 1.64 -9.45 -3.73
C PRO A 369 1.22 -9.36 -5.20
N LEU A 370 2.08 -9.84 -6.11
CA LEU A 370 1.81 -9.98 -7.55
C LEU A 370 1.54 -11.45 -7.93
N GLY A 371 1.06 -12.23 -6.98
CA GLY A 371 0.87 -13.66 -7.09
C GLY A 371 1.73 -14.43 -6.07
N ARG A 372 2.02 -15.70 -6.36
CA ARG A 372 2.74 -16.56 -5.40
C ARG A 372 4.26 -16.46 -5.49
N ARG A 373 4.79 -15.93 -6.60
CA ARG A 373 6.22 -15.98 -6.91
C ARG A 373 6.87 -14.61 -7.05
N VAL A 374 6.08 -13.55 -7.00
CA VAL A 374 6.55 -12.18 -7.20
C VAL A 374 5.89 -11.26 -6.20
N VAL A 375 6.68 -10.40 -5.59
CA VAL A 375 6.25 -9.27 -4.75
C VAL A 375 6.58 -7.99 -5.50
N GLY A 376 5.66 -7.04 -5.50
CA GLY A 376 5.90 -5.67 -5.91
C GLY A 376 6.29 -4.82 -4.70
N ILE A 377 7.12 -3.83 -4.91
CA ILE A 377 7.39 -2.75 -3.97
C ILE A 377 7.29 -1.42 -4.69
N LEU A 378 6.48 -0.52 -4.15
CA LEU A 378 6.35 0.87 -4.59
C LEU A 378 7.08 1.74 -3.57
N TYR A 379 8.05 2.57 -3.96
CA TYR A 379 8.85 3.32 -3.00
C TYR A 379 9.38 4.65 -3.55
N GLU A 380 9.54 5.62 -2.65
CA GLU A 380 10.16 6.92 -2.94
C GLU A 380 11.68 6.74 -3.12
N THR A 381 12.26 7.32 -4.17
CA THR A 381 13.70 7.25 -4.42
C THR A 381 14.21 8.38 -5.32
N GLY A 382 15.52 8.53 -5.37
CA GLY A 382 16.23 9.44 -6.27
C GLY A 382 17.73 9.43 -6.05
N VAL A 383 18.46 10.09 -6.93
CA VAL A 383 19.92 10.19 -6.90
C VAL A 383 20.36 11.35 -6.00
N GLU A 384 19.83 12.53 -6.24
CA GLU A 384 20.15 13.75 -5.49
C GLU A 384 19.18 13.96 -4.31
N GLY A 385 17.88 13.68 -4.53
CA GLY A 385 16.80 13.82 -3.55
C GLY A 385 16.04 12.52 -3.30
N THR A 386 15.44 12.38 -2.11
CA THR A 386 14.63 11.20 -1.76
C THR A 386 13.33 11.11 -2.56
N TYR A 387 12.84 12.22 -3.07
CA TYR A 387 11.50 12.35 -3.65
C TYR A 387 11.52 12.71 -5.14
N GLU A 388 12.57 12.30 -5.89
CA GLU A 388 12.64 12.55 -7.33
C GLU A 388 11.63 11.68 -8.09
N THR A 389 11.45 10.44 -7.64
CA THR A 389 10.54 9.49 -8.26
C THR A 389 9.86 8.61 -7.22
N VAL A 390 8.72 8.06 -7.59
CA VAL A 390 8.17 6.86 -6.96
C VAL A 390 8.39 5.72 -7.95
N GLU A 391 9.24 4.76 -7.56
CA GLU A 391 9.63 3.60 -8.38
C GLU A 391 8.84 2.37 -7.95
N PHE A 392 8.50 1.51 -8.90
CA PHE A 392 7.92 0.18 -8.66
C PHE A 392 8.92 -0.90 -9.09
N ARG A 393 9.22 -1.84 -8.20
CA ARG A 393 10.06 -3.01 -8.49
C ARG A 393 9.30 -4.30 -8.30
N ARG A 394 9.70 -5.29 -9.10
CA ARG A 394 9.20 -6.66 -9.04
C ARG A 394 10.32 -7.57 -8.52
N LEU A 395 10.03 -8.25 -7.43
CA LEU A 395 10.99 -9.08 -6.70
C LEU A 395 10.52 -10.55 -6.75
N PRO A 396 11.29 -11.45 -7.38
CA PRO A 396 11.02 -12.88 -7.24
C PRO A 396 11.06 -13.30 -5.77
N THR A 397 10.07 -14.05 -5.29
CA THR A 397 10.04 -14.49 -3.88
C THR A 397 11.24 -15.36 -3.52
N ALA A 398 11.83 -16.05 -4.50
CA ALA A 398 13.05 -16.82 -4.31
C ALA A 398 14.30 -15.97 -3.94
N GLU A 399 14.30 -14.67 -4.22
CA GLU A 399 15.36 -13.75 -3.80
C GLU A 399 15.16 -13.24 -2.36
N LEU A 400 13.99 -13.53 -1.78
CA LEU A 400 13.58 -13.10 -0.44
C LEU A 400 13.55 -14.27 0.57
N GLU A 401 13.94 -15.49 0.16
CA GLU A 401 13.97 -16.70 0.96
C GLU A 401 15.25 -16.89 1.78
#